data_3796b865f9bf13fb1116581d4f9fa031
#
_entry.id   3796b865f9bf13fb1116581d4f9fa031
#
_cell.length_a   1.000
_cell.length_b   1.000
_cell.length_c   1.000
_cell.angle_alpha   90.00
_cell.angle_beta   90.00
_cell.angle_gamma   90.00
#
_symmetry.space_group_name_H-M   'P 1'
#
loop_
_entity.id
_entity.type
_entity.pdbx_description
1 polymer ?
#
loop_
_entity_poly.entity_id
_entity_poly.type
_entity_poly.pdbx_seq_one_letter_code
_entity_poly.pdbx_strand_id
1 'polypeptide(L)'
;MKLQKATQYGLYAVLELARDSSCQLSAIDIADKYGISSNHLAKVLRDLGRAGLVDSVRGAGGGYRFSSNAKRVTLMDVINIFEDLGGEASGASEAGDDTDIGRALHKVCNEIDEITQATFGSITLDTLLKIM
;
A
#
# COMPACT_ATOMS: atom_id res chain seq x y z
N MET A 1 5.36 -6.82 12.57
CA MET A 1 4.26 -6.52 11.64
C MET A 1 4.64 -6.99 10.24
N LYS A 2 3.70 -7.56 9.53
CA LYS A 2 3.93 -8.06 8.18
C LYS A 2 2.82 -7.57 7.25
N LEU A 3 3.20 -6.78 6.26
CA LEU A 3 2.27 -6.35 5.21
C LEU A 3 2.05 -7.49 4.20
N GLN A 4 0.85 -7.54 3.63
CA GLN A 4 0.53 -8.50 2.58
C GLN A 4 1.41 -8.24 1.34
N LYS A 5 1.60 -9.27 0.52
CA LYS A 5 2.43 -9.15 -0.70
C LYS A 5 1.91 -8.07 -1.64
N ALA A 6 0.60 -8.02 -1.86
CA ALA A 6 0.01 -6.99 -2.72
C ALA A 6 0.32 -5.58 -2.21
N THR A 7 0.27 -5.37 -0.90
CA THR A 7 0.61 -4.10 -0.28
C THR A 7 2.07 -3.74 -0.51
N GLN A 8 2.97 -4.69 -0.28
CA GLN A 8 4.41 -4.49 -0.52
C GLN A 8 4.68 -4.14 -1.98
N TYR A 9 4.07 -4.86 -2.90
CA TYR A 9 4.24 -4.62 -4.33
C TYR A 9 3.66 -3.27 -4.74
N GLY A 10 2.53 -2.88 -4.15
CA GLY A 10 1.94 -1.56 -4.36
C GLY A 10 2.86 -0.43 -3.89
N LEU A 11 3.48 -0.59 -2.74
CA LEU A 11 4.45 0.37 -2.23
C LEU A 11 5.68 0.45 -3.12
N TYR A 12 6.23 -0.68 -3.56
CA TYR A 12 7.36 -0.69 -4.49
C TYR A 12 7.01 0.03 -5.79
N ALA A 13 5.86 -0.29 -6.36
CA ALA A 13 5.45 0.28 -7.64
C ALA A 13 5.21 1.79 -7.54
N VAL A 14 4.48 2.24 -6.54
CA VAL A 14 4.17 3.66 -6.39
C VAL A 14 5.43 4.48 -6.09
N LEU A 15 6.35 3.95 -5.29
CA LEU A 15 7.60 4.64 -4.98
C LEU A 15 8.55 4.70 -6.18
N GLU A 16 8.62 3.63 -6.98
CA GLU A 16 9.39 3.65 -8.22
C GLU A 16 8.88 4.73 -9.17
N LEU A 17 7.57 4.85 -9.31
CA LEU A 17 6.97 5.86 -10.18
C LEU A 17 7.06 7.27 -9.59
N ALA A 18 6.91 7.40 -8.28
CA ALA A 18 6.97 8.69 -7.60
C ALA A 18 8.40 9.25 -7.52
N ARG A 19 9.41 8.39 -7.57
CA ARG A 19 10.82 8.81 -7.53
C ARG A 19 11.16 9.78 -8.65
N ASP A 20 10.58 9.56 -9.82
CA ASP A 20 10.69 10.47 -10.96
C ASP A 20 9.33 10.54 -11.65
N SER A 21 8.55 11.55 -11.34
CA SER A 21 7.18 11.70 -11.86
C SER A 21 7.13 11.99 -13.36
N SER A 22 8.25 12.33 -13.98
CA SER A 22 8.36 12.48 -15.44
C SER A 22 8.61 11.15 -16.14
N CYS A 23 8.94 10.10 -15.40
CA CYS A 23 9.30 8.81 -15.92
C CYS A 23 8.06 7.91 -16.05
N GLN A 24 8.04 7.14 -17.14
CA GLN A 24 7.04 6.10 -17.35
C GLN A 24 7.70 4.75 -17.25
N LEU A 25 7.07 3.83 -16.50
CA LEU A 25 7.56 2.46 -16.38
C LEU A 25 6.41 1.50 -16.68
N SER A 26 6.72 0.45 -17.42
CA SER A 26 5.74 -0.63 -17.64
C SER A 26 5.68 -1.55 -16.42
N ALA A 27 4.60 -2.32 -16.35
CA ALA A 27 4.47 -3.37 -15.33
C ALA A 27 5.65 -4.36 -15.42
N ILE A 28 6.10 -4.68 -16.63
CA ILE A 28 7.21 -5.60 -16.85
C ILE A 28 8.51 -5.01 -16.30
N ASP A 29 8.78 -3.74 -16.53
CA ASP A 29 9.99 -3.07 -16.04
C ASP A 29 10.09 -3.16 -14.52
N ILE A 30 8.99 -2.86 -13.83
CA ILE A 30 8.97 -2.89 -12.36
C ILE A 30 9.03 -4.34 -11.87
N ALA A 31 8.27 -5.24 -12.49
CA ALA A 31 8.26 -6.66 -12.15
C ALA A 31 9.65 -7.28 -12.23
N ASP A 32 10.39 -6.97 -13.29
CA ASP A 32 11.74 -7.48 -13.51
C ASP A 32 12.69 -6.99 -12.43
N LYS A 33 12.58 -5.72 -12.05
CA LYS A 33 13.44 -5.14 -11.01
C LYS A 33 13.27 -5.83 -9.66
N TYR A 34 12.05 -6.19 -9.30
CA TYR A 34 11.73 -6.75 -7.99
C TYR A 34 11.56 -8.27 -7.97
N GLY A 35 11.70 -8.93 -9.11
CA GLY A 35 11.50 -10.38 -9.21
C GLY A 35 10.05 -10.79 -8.95
N ILE A 36 9.10 -9.99 -9.41
CA ILE A 36 7.67 -10.18 -9.19
C ILE A 36 7.02 -10.65 -10.51
N SER A 37 5.96 -11.45 -10.41
CA SER A 37 5.13 -11.80 -11.57
C SER A 37 4.58 -10.54 -12.24
N SER A 38 4.74 -10.40 -13.54
CA SER A 38 4.22 -9.26 -14.30
C SER A 38 2.69 -9.18 -14.24
N ASN A 39 2.01 -10.33 -14.21
CA ASN A 39 0.55 -10.37 -14.07
C ASN A 39 0.11 -9.86 -12.70
N HIS A 40 0.79 -10.23 -11.64
CA HIS A 40 0.48 -9.75 -10.29
C HIS A 40 0.70 -8.24 -10.21
N LEU A 41 1.84 -7.76 -10.73
CA LEU A 41 2.15 -6.34 -10.71
C LEU A 41 1.18 -5.52 -11.57
N ALA A 42 0.76 -6.04 -12.72
CA ALA A 42 -0.25 -5.36 -13.54
C ALA A 42 -1.56 -5.15 -12.78
N LYS A 43 -1.99 -6.13 -11.98
CA LYS A 43 -3.16 -6.00 -11.13
C LYS A 43 -2.96 -4.93 -10.05
N VAL A 44 -1.81 -4.94 -9.41
CA VAL A 44 -1.44 -3.94 -8.40
C VAL A 44 -1.48 -2.53 -8.98
N LEU A 45 -0.91 -2.33 -10.16
CA LEU A 45 -0.91 -1.04 -10.85
C LEU A 45 -2.33 -0.58 -11.22
N ARG A 46 -3.20 -1.50 -11.63
CA ARG A 46 -4.61 -1.17 -11.88
C ARG A 46 -5.31 -0.68 -10.62
N ASP A 47 -5.05 -1.32 -9.49
CA ASP A 47 -5.62 -0.91 -8.21
C ASP A 47 -5.11 0.48 -7.79
N LEU A 48 -3.83 0.75 -7.98
CA LEU A 48 -3.25 2.08 -7.75
C LEU A 48 -3.87 3.13 -8.69
N GLY A 49 -4.13 2.77 -9.94
CA GLY A 49 -4.78 3.64 -10.92
C GLY A 49 -6.20 3.97 -10.53
N ARG A 50 -6.97 3.00 -10.05
CA ARG A 50 -8.34 3.22 -9.55
C ARG A 50 -8.37 4.15 -8.35
N ALA A 51 -7.33 4.10 -7.52
CA ALA A 51 -7.20 5.00 -6.38
C ALA A 51 -6.72 6.41 -6.76
N GLY A 52 -6.38 6.63 -8.03
CA GLY A 52 -5.96 7.94 -8.51
C GLY A 52 -4.50 8.28 -8.25
N LEU A 53 -3.67 7.31 -7.90
CA LEU A 53 -2.26 7.54 -7.60
C LEU A 53 -1.38 7.48 -8.84
N VAL A 54 -1.75 6.68 -9.82
CA VAL A 54 -0.99 6.52 -11.07
C VAL A 54 -1.93 6.58 -12.26
N ASP A 55 -1.41 7.00 -13.41
CA ASP A 55 -2.11 6.99 -14.68
C ASP A 55 -1.46 6.02 -15.64
N SER A 56 -2.25 5.34 -16.43
CA SER A 56 -1.78 4.51 -17.51
C SER A 56 -1.49 5.40 -18.72
N VAL A 57 -0.36 5.14 -19.39
CA VAL A 57 0.06 5.86 -20.59
C VAL A 57 0.09 4.85 -21.74
N ARG A 58 -0.62 5.15 -22.81
CA ARG A 58 -0.73 4.29 -23.99
C ARG A 58 0.32 4.66 -25.04
N GLY A 59 0.61 3.69 -25.93
CA GLY A 59 1.47 3.87 -27.08
C GLY A 59 2.86 3.28 -26.92
N ALA A 60 3.74 3.55 -27.88
CA ALA A 60 5.12 3.11 -27.84
C ALA A 60 5.83 3.76 -26.64
N GLY A 61 6.47 2.94 -25.81
CA GLY A 61 7.05 3.41 -24.56
C GLY A 61 6.01 3.68 -23.48
N GLY A 62 4.78 3.21 -23.64
CA GLY A 62 3.71 3.34 -22.68
C GLY A 62 3.97 2.55 -21.40
N GLY A 63 3.17 2.82 -20.39
CA GLY A 63 3.27 2.19 -19.09
C GLY A 63 2.45 2.95 -18.08
N TYR A 64 3.02 3.19 -16.92
CA TYR A 64 2.38 3.93 -15.84
C TYR A 64 3.24 5.11 -15.41
N ARG A 65 2.59 6.14 -14.92
CA ARG A 65 3.23 7.34 -14.41
C ARG A 65 2.56 7.77 -13.11
N PHE A 66 3.36 8.25 -12.16
CA PHE A 66 2.81 8.81 -10.92
C PHE A 66 2.04 10.10 -11.23
N SER A 67 0.79 10.18 -10.78
CA SER A 67 -0.12 11.28 -11.12
C SER A 67 -0.71 11.98 -9.88
N SER A 68 -0.15 11.73 -8.71
CA SER A 68 -0.60 12.34 -7.47
C SER A 68 0.49 13.24 -6.88
N ASN A 69 0.41 13.54 -5.61
CA ASN A 69 1.38 14.39 -4.92
C ASN A 69 2.06 13.60 -3.79
N ALA A 70 3.35 13.31 -3.97
CA ALA A 70 4.13 12.52 -3.01
C ALA A 70 4.17 13.14 -1.61
N LYS A 71 4.00 14.46 -1.49
CA LYS A 71 3.97 15.15 -0.20
C LYS A 71 2.63 14.99 0.54
N ARG A 72 1.59 14.53 -0.14
CA ARG A 72 0.25 14.34 0.43
C ARG A 72 -0.15 12.89 0.58
N VAL A 73 0.37 12.00 -0.26
CA VAL A 73 0.07 10.57 -0.18
C VAL A 73 0.88 9.94 0.93
N THR A 74 0.19 9.34 1.89
CA THR A 74 0.83 8.66 3.01
C THR A 74 0.99 7.17 2.74
N LEU A 75 1.85 6.51 3.51
CA LEU A 75 1.95 5.05 3.46
C LEU A 75 0.62 4.39 3.78
N MET A 76 -0.14 4.96 4.73
CA MET A 76 -1.46 4.44 5.08
C MET A 76 -2.44 4.50 3.92
N ASP A 77 -2.39 5.56 3.11
CA ASP A 77 -3.23 5.70 1.93
C ASP A 77 -3.00 4.56 0.94
N VAL A 78 -1.75 4.18 0.72
CA VAL A 78 -1.40 3.07 -0.16
C VAL A 78 -1.79 1.73 0.45
N ILE A 79 -1.51 1.53 1.73
CA ILE A 79 -1.83 0.29 2.44
C ILE A 79 -3.33 0.02 2.40
N ASN A 80 -4.17 1.04 2.59
CA ASN A 80 -5.63 0.91 2.58
C ASN A 80 -6.21 0.47 1.23
N ILE A 81 -5.46 0.61 0.15
CA ILE A 81 -5.89 0.10 -1.16
C ILE A 81 -5.89 -1.43 -1.18
N PHE A 82 -4.96 -2.05 -0.47
CA PHE A 82 -4.68 -3.48 -0.57
C PHE A 82 -5.10 -4.28 0.66
N GLU A 83 -5.14 -3.66 1.83
CA GLU A 83 -5.51 -4.36 3.06
C GLU A 83 -6.11 -3.40 4.08
N ASP A 84 -6.77 -3.95 5.07
CA ASP A 84 -7.41 -3.20 6.14
C ASP A 84 -6.70 -3.53 7.46
N LEU A 85 -5.81 -2.63 7.90
CA LEU A 85 -5.06 -2.81 9.15
C LEU A 85 -5.90 -2.55 10.41
N GLY A 86 -6.97 -1.78 10.28
CA GLY A 86 -7.83 -1.42 11.41
C GLY A 86 -9.21 -2.04 11.32
N GLY A 87 -9.41 -2.89 10.32
CA GLY A 87 -10.67 -3.57 10.12
C GLY A 87 -10.98 -4.44 11.32
N GLU A 88 -12.13 -4.21 11.90
CA GLU A 88 -12.69 -5.21 12.76
C GLU A 88 -12.67 -6.53 11.99
N ALA A 89 -11.97 -7.51 12.54
CA ALA A 89 -11.98 -8.84 11.98
C ALA A 89 -13.44 -9.16 11.67
N SER A 90 -13.73 -9.34 10.40
CA SER A 90 -15.02 -9.59 9.82
C SER A 90 -15.93 -10.36 10.78
N GLY A 91 -16.74 -9.69 11.55
CA GLY A 91 -17.91 -10.18 12.29
C GLY A 91 -17.92 -11.59 12.88
N ALA A 92 -16.89 -12.38 12.67
CA ALA A 92 -16.76 -13.71 13.23
C ALA A 92 -16.15 -13.59 14.62
N SER A 93 -16.94 -13.87 15.63
CA SER A 93 -16.40 -13.96 16.98
C SER A 93 -15.51 -15.19 17.06
N GLU A 94 -14.30 -14.99 17.55
CA GLU A 94 -13.35 -16.06 17.80
C GLU A 94 -13.55 -16.63 19.21
N ALA A 95 -12.98 -17.81 19.44
CA ALA A 95 -13.03 -18.44 20.74
C ALA A 95 -12.43 -17.52 21.81
N GLY A 96 -13.17 -17.29 22.87
CA GLY A 96 -12.73 -16.51 24.01
C GLY A 96 -13.01 -15.00 23.94
N ASP A 97 -13.58 -14.51 22.83
CA ASP A 97 -13.85 -13.08 22.62
C ASP A 97 -14.79 -12.48 23.66
N ASP A 98 -15.70 -13.28 24.18
CA ASP A 98 -16.69 -12.87 25.19
C ASP A 98 -16.19 -12.99 26.62
N THR A 99 -14.95 -13.43 26.83
CA THR A 99 -14.34 -13.49 28.15
C THR A 99 -13.68 -12.17 28.53
N ASP A 100 -13.44 -11.94 29.80
CA ASP A 100 -12.73 -10.74 30.29
C ASP A 100 -11.28 -10.70 29.78
N ILE A 101 -10.60 -11.85 29.70
CA ILE A 101 -9.27 -11.95 29.13
C ILE A 101 -9.28 -11.64 27.64
N GLY A 102 -10.24 -12.20 26.91
CA GLY A 102 -10.41 -11.92 25.47
C GLY A 102 -10.65 -10.45 25.20
N ARG A 103 -11.53 -9.82 25.97
CA ARG A 103 -11.78 -8.37 25.82
C ARG A 103 -10.55 -7.54 26.13
N ALA A 104 -9.78 -7.90 27.16
CA ALA A 104 -8.55 -7.20 27.50
C ALA A 104 -7.52 -7.32 26.36
N LEU A 105 -7.36 -8.50 25.78
CA LEU A 105 -6.44 -8.71 24.65
C LEU A 105 -6.89 -7.94 23.42
N HIS A 106 -8.19 -7.93 23.10
CA HIS A 106 -8.74 -7.13 22.00
C HIS A 106 -8.46 -5.66 22.17
N LYS A 107 -8.62 -5.15 23.39
CA LYS A 107 -8.32 -3.74 23.68
C LYS A 107 -6.87 -3.40 23.40
N VAL A 108 -5.94 -4.25 23.82
CA VAL A 108 -4.51 -4.05 23.56
C VAL A 108 -4.21 -4.10 22.07
N CYS A 109 -4.76 -5.09 21.37
CA CYS A 109 -4.56 -5.21 19.92
C CYS A 109 -5.12 -4.01 19.16
N ASN A 110 -6.28 -3.51 19.56
CA ASN A 110 -6.87 -2.32 18.94
C ASN A 110 -6.00 -1.07 19.17
N GLU A 111 -5.43 -0.91 20.35
CA GLU A 111 -4.52 0.20 20.64
C GLU A 111 -3.26 0.11 19.76
N ILE A 112 -2.72 -1.09 19.57
CA ILE A 112 -1.55 -1.30 18.70
C ILE A 112 -1.93 -0.98 17.23
N ASP A 113 -3.09 -1.39 16.78
CA ASP A 113 -3.58 -1.09 15.44
C ASP A 113 -3.72 0.41 15.22
N GLU A 114 -4.25 1.15 16.20
CA GLU A 114 -4.39 2.60 16.13
C GLU A 114 -3.02 3.29 16.04
N ILE A 115 -2.05 2.85 16.83
CA ILE A 115 -0.67 3.38 16.79
C ILE A 115 -0.05 3.11 15.42
N THR A 116 -0.22 1.90 14.91
CA THR A 116 0.28 1.50 13.58
C THR A 116 -0.30 2.37 12.48
N GLN A 117 -1.61 2.56 12.47
CA GLN A 117 -2.28 3.40 11.48
C GLN A 117 -1.84 4.86 11.58
N ALA A 118 -1.73 5.39 12.78
CA ALA A 118 -1.26 6.76 12.99
C ALA A 118 0.18 6.94 12.48
N THR A 119 1.04 5.96 12.73
CA THR A 119 2.43 5.99 12.26
C THR A 119 2.50 5.97 10.73
N PHE A 120 1.83 5.04 10.08
CA PHE A 120 1.80 4.99 8.62
C PHE A 120 1.14 6.23 8.01
N GLY A 121 0.13 6.79 8.68
CA GLY A 121 -0.54 8.01 8.25
C GLY A 121 0.30 9.27 8.40
N SER A 122 1.38 9.22 9.17
CA SER A 122 2.30 10.33 9.38
C SER A 122 3.48 10.33 8.40
N ILE A 123 3.67 9.26 7.64
CA ILE A 123 4.79 9.11 6.72
C ILE A 123 4.27 9.25 5.30
N THR A 124 4.70 10.29 4.59
CA THR A 124 4.35 10.50 3.18
C THR A 124 5.34 9.77 2.27
N LEU A 125 4.95 9.59 1.01
CA LEU A 125 5.86 9.05 0.00
C LEU A 125 7.10 9.93 -0.13
N ASP A 126 6.93 11.25 -0.07
CA ASP A 126 8.04 12.20 -0.14
C ASP A 126 9.04 11.99 1.00
N THR A 127 8.56 11.79 2.22
CA THR A 127 9.42 11.49 3.38
C THR A 127 10.27 10.24 3.12
N LEU A 128 9.64 9.19 2.61
CA LEU A 128 10.34 7.93 2.34
C LEU A 128 11.34 8.08 1.20
N LEU A 129 10.98 8.81 0.14
CA LEU A 129 11.88 9.07 -0.97
C LEU A 129 13.14 9.85 -0.53
N LYS A 130 13.01 10.74 0.45
CA LYS A 130 14.13 11.53 0.96
C LYS A 130 15.15 10.72 1.78
N ILE A 131 14.71 9.61 2.37
CA ILE A 131 15.63 8.76 3.16
C ILE A 131 16.21 7.61 2.35
N MET A 132 15.86 7.50 1.09
CA MET A 132 16.33 6.44 0.19
C MET A 132 17.71 6.75 -0.40
#